data_b2c0fd9c45486cd479ec9fb0e2df5cc9
#
_entry.id   b2c0fd9c45486cd479ec9fb0e2df5cc9
#
_cell.length_a   1.000
_cell.length_b   1.000
_cell.length_c   1.000
_cell.angle_alpha   90.00
_cell.angle_beta   90.00
_cell.angle_gamma   90.00
#
_symmetry.space_group_name_H-M   'P 1'
#
loop_
_entity.id
_entity.type
_entity.pdbx_description
1 polymer ?
#
loop_
_entity_poly.entity_id
_entity_poly.type
_entity_poly.pdbx_seq_one_letter_code
_entity_poly.pdbx_strand_id
1 'polypeptide(L)'
;MKRFTISLDDDLAVQLDRLMKERNYSNRSEVFRDILRDIIAKEDLTRGDAEALAVVSYSFNHHKRQLTERMNEIQHANIGLVVTAMHVHVSHEVCSETIILRGPVSEIQSLALSIVSAPGVHYGKINLIPVVPDEGDHDHPHEHEHDHGHSHDHTDEHAHALPHTHLHTHED
;
A
#
# COMPACT_ATOMS: atom_id res chain seq x y z
N MET A 1 -21.79 1.72 18.74
CA MET A 1 -22.14 0.76 17.67
C MET A 1 -23.63 0.83 17.42
N LYS A 2 -24.05 1.06 16.14
CA LYS A 2 -25.49 1.08 15.77
C LYS A 2 -25.86 -0.26 15.15
N ARG A 3 -27.07 -0.74 15.42
CA ARG A 3 -27.61 -2.01 14.87
C ARG A 3 -28.72 -1.68 13.87
N PHE A 4 -28.72 -2.39 12.72
CA PHE A 4 -29.73 -2.26 11.67
C PHE A 4 -30.35 -3.65 11.40
N THR A 5 -31.63 -3.65 11.06
CA THR A 5 -32.32 -4.86 10.61
C THR A 5 -32.68 -4.67 9.13
N ILE A 6 -32.37 -5.69 8.32
CA ILE A 6 -32.62 -5.68 6.88
C ILE A 6 -33.55 -6.85 6.56
N SER A 7 -34.62 -6.57 5.82
CA SER A 7 -35.50 -7.61 5.28
C SER A 7 -35.17 -7.84 3.80
N LEU A 8 -35.04 -9.10 3.42
CA LEU A 8 -34.78 -9.54 2.05
C LEU A 8 -35.91 -10.40 1.59
N ASP A 9 -36.22 -10.41 0.29
CA ASP A 9 -37.07 -11.45 -0.30
C ASP A 9 -36.30 -12.79 -0.34
N ASP A 10 -37.02 -13.87 -0.58
CA ASP A 10 -36.48 -15.23 -0.52
C ASP A 10 -35.37 -15.43 -1.60
N ASP A 11 -35.57 -14.89 -2.80
CA ASP A 11 -34.61 -15.02 -3.90
C ASP A 11 -33.27 -14.32 -3.59
N LEU A 12 -33.34 -13.13 -3.04
CA LEU A 12 -32.14 -12.37 -2.64
C LEU A 12 -31.45 -13.01 -1.44
N ALA A 13 -32.23 -13.59 -0.51
CA ALA A 13 -31.69 -14.32 0.64
C ALA A 13 -30.85 -15.53 0.19
N VAL A 14 -31.36 -16.30 -0.79
CA VAL A 14 -30.65 -17.45 -1.38
C VAL A 14 -29.38 -17.00 -2.09
N GLN A 15 -29.43 -15.90 -2.85
CA GLN A 15 -28.24 -15.35 -3.52
C GLN A 15 -27.19 -14.87 -2.51
N LEU A 16 -27.63 -14.25 -1.41
CA LEU A 16 -26.73 -13.84 -0.33
C LEU A 16 -26.02 -15.04 0.31
N ASP A 17 -26.77 -16.09 0.64
CA ASP A 17 -26.20 -17.31 1.25
C ASP A 17 -25.22 -18.01 0.29
N ARG A 18 -25.48 -17.98 -1.01
CA ARG A 18 -24.55 -18.45 -2.04
C ARG A 18 -23.26 -17.61 -2.07
N LEU A 19 -23.40 -16.28 -2.09
CA LEU A 19 -22.26 -15.34 -2.07
C LEU A 19 -21.41 -15.54 -0.82
N MET A 20 -22.05 -15.72 0.33
CA MET A 20 -21.36 -16.00 1.60
C MET A 20 -20.49 -17.24 1.49
N LYS A 21 -21.03 -18.32 0.94
CA LYS A 21 -20.32 -19.57 0.76
C LYS A 21 -19.15 -19.46 -0.24
N GLU A 22 -19.38 -18.79 -1.38
CA GLU A 22 -18.38 -18.61 -2.44
C GLU A 22 -17.20 -17.73 -1.98
N ARG A 23 -17.48 -16.72 -1.15
CA ARG A 23 -16.48 -15.77 -0.64
C ARG A 23 -16.01 -16.06 0.79
N ASN A 24 -16.45 -17.18 1.37
CA ASN A 24 -16.07 -17.64 2.70
C ASN A 24 -16.36 -16.64 3.83
N TYR A 25 -17.50 -15.94 3.76
CA TYR A 25 -17.94 -15.05 4.82
C TYR A 25 -18.48 -15.81 6.02
N SER A 26 -18.14 -15.38 7.22
CA SER A 26 -18.56 -16.00 8.48
C SER A 26 -19.99 -15.67 8.88
N ASN A 27 -20.50 -14.49 8.48
CA ASN A 27 -21.84 -14.03 8.81
C ASN A 27 -22.35 -12.96 7.82
N ARG A 28 -23.70 -12.82 7.76
CA ARG A 28 -24.36 -11.87 6.86
C ARG A 28 -23.99 -10.41 7.14
N SER A 29 -23.75 -10.05 8.40
CA SER A 29 -23.38 -8.68 8.78
C SER A 29 -22.03 -8.27 8.23
N GLU A 30 -21.10 -9.20 8.03
CA GLU A 30 -19.80 -8.96 7.41
C GLU A 30 -19.96 -8.65 5.92
N VAL A 31 -20.77 -9.45 5.21
CA VAL A 31 -21.10 -9.19 3.80
C VAL A 31 -21.67 -7.78 3.60
N PHE A 32 -22.65 -7.39 4.43
CA PHE A 32 -23.27 -6.07 4.32
C PHE A 32 -22.27 -4.94 4.59
N ARG A 33 -21.40 -5.11 5.58
CA ARG A 33 -20.34 -4.11 5.85
C ARG A 33 -19.42 -3.94 4.66
N ASP A 34 -19.00 -5.03 4.05
CA ASP A 34 -18.09 -4.98 2.91
C ASP A 34 -18.76 -4.38 1.68
N ILE A 35 -20.01 -4.75 1.39
CA ILE A 35 -20.80 -4.14 0.31
C ILE A 35 -20.94 -2.62 0.52
N LEU A 36 -21.24 -2.18 1.74
CA LEU A 36 -21.38 -0.76 2.04
C LEU A 36 -20.03 -0.03 1.90
N ARG A 37 -18.95 -0.63 2.39
CA ARG A 37 -17.60 -0.06 2.21
C ARG A 37 -17.24 0.07 0.74
N ASP A 38 -17.52 -0.96 -0.07
CA ASP A 38 -17.26 -0.93 -1.51
C ASP A 38 -18.06 0.17 -2.23
N ILE A 39 -19.32 0.38 -1.84
CA ILE A 39 -20.16 1.43 -2.42
C ILE A 39 -19.63 2.80 -2.04
N ILE A 40 -19.35 3.03 -0.76
CA ILE A 40 -18.82 4.31 -0.27
C ILE A 40 -17.46 4.59 -0.92
N ALA A 41 -16.57 3.60 -0.97
CA ALA A 41 -15.28 3.72 -1.62
C ALA A 41 -15.38 4.12 -3.09
N LYS A 42 -16.34 3.52 -3.83
CA LYS A 42 -16.59 3.89 -5.23
C LYS A 42 -17.13 5.31 -5.37
N GLU A 43 -17.99 5.72 -4.46
CA GLU A 43 -18.53 7.08 -4.46
C GLU A 43 -17.43 8.11 -4.18
N ASP A 44 -16.57 7.85 -3.20
CA ASP A 44 -15.41 8.72 -2.89
C ASP A 44 -14.48 8.86 -4.09
N LEU A 45 -14.24 7.77 -4.84
CA LEU A 45 -13.43 7.81 -6.06
C LEU A 45 -14.07 8.56 -7.24
N THR A 46 -15.35 8.94 -7.16
CA THR A 46 -15.95 9.84 -8.16
C THR A 46 -15.58 11.31 -7.95
N ARG A 47 -15.08 11.64 -6.76
CA ARG A 47 -14.62 12.99 -6.41
C ARG A 47 -13.19 13.15 -6.89
N GLY A 48 -12.98 13.99 -7.88
CA GLY A 48 -11.68 14.18 -8.51
C GLY A 48 -10.58 14.72 -7.59
N ASP A 49 -10.96 15.37 -6.50
CA ASP A 49 -10.10 15.94 -5.45
C ASP A 49 -9.83 14.97 -4.28
N ALA A 50 -10.53 13.83 -4.22
CA ALA A 50 -10.33 12.85 -3.17
C ALA A 50 -8.93 12.22 -3.28
N GLU A 51 -8.30 12.02 -2.12
CA GLU A 51 -7.01 11.31 -2.06
C GLU A 51 -7.20 9.82 -2.29
N ALA A 52 -6.37 9.24 -3.15
CA ALA A 52 -6.39 7.82 -3.43
C ALA A 52 -5.00 7.26 -3.72
N LEU A 53 -4.92 5.94 -3.71
CA LEU A 53 -3.82 5.18 -4.31
C LEU A 53 -4.29 4.62 -5.65
N ALA A 54 -3.40 4.59 -6.64
CA ALA A 54 -3.59 3.79 -7.84
C ALA A 54 -2.50 2.73 -7.93
N VAL A 55 -2.91 1.47 -8.05
CA VAL A 55 -2.01 0.37 -8.41
C VAL A 55 -2.14 0.15 -9.91
N VAL A 56 -1.09 0.52 -10.64
CA VAL A 56 -1.03 0.42 -12.10
C VAL A 56 -0.10 -0.73 -12.45
N SER A 57 -0.60 -1.74 -13.14
CA SER A 57 0.22 -2.86 -13.60
C SER A 57 0.10 -3.03 -15.10
N TYR A 58 1.21 -3.35 -15.76
CA TYR A 58 1.26 -3.56 -17.19
C TYR A 58 2.44 -4.44 -17.60
N SER A 59 2.42 -4.94 -18.82
CA SER A 59 3.53 -5.69 -19.40
C SER A 59 4.01 -5.03 -20.68
N PHE A 60 5.28 -5.19 -20.99
CA PHE A 60 5.89 -4.65 -22.20
C PHE A 60 7.13 -5.45 -22.61
N ASN A 61 7.54 -5.27 -23.86
CA ASN A 61 8.79 -5.86 -24.36
C ASN A 61 9.95 -4.90 -24.08
N HIS A 62 10.89 -5.32 -23.20
CA HIS A 62 12.00 -4.46 -22.77
C HIS A 62 13.06 -4.21 -23.86
N HIS A 63 13.09 -5.00 -24.93
CA HIS A 63 13.96 -4.72 -26.07
C HIS A 63 13.53 -3.49 -26.87
N LYS A 64 12.31 -3.00 -26.63
CA LYS A 64 11.85 -1.71 -27.18
C LYS A 64 12.35 -0.56 -26.30
N ARG A 65 13.64 -0.21 -26.46
CA ARG A 65 14.35 0.79 -25.66
C ARG A 65 13.58 2.12 -25.51
N GLN A 66 12.97 2.61 -26.58
CA GLN A 66 12.18 3.85 -26.55
C GLN A 66 11.02 3.80 -25.56
N LEU A 67 10.39 2.62 -25.36
CA LEU A 67 9.29 2.49 -24.41
C LEU A 67 9.79 2.55 -22.97
N THR A 68 10.87 1.89 -22.65
CA THR A 68 11.47 1.93 -21.31
C THR A 68 11.90 3.35 -20.94
N GLU A 69 12.57 4.06 -21.84
CA GLU A 69 12.96 5.46 -21.64
C GLU A 69 11.74 6.35 -21.41
N ARG A 70 10.69 6.18 -22.25
CA ARG A 70 9.44 6.93 -22.11
C ARG A 70 8.73 6.67 -20.78
N MET A 71 8.68 5.41 -20.32
CA MET A 71 8.07 5.10 -19.00
C MET A 71 8.83 5.76 -17.87
N ASN A 72 10.15 5.74 -17.91
CA ASN A 72 10.99 6.44 -16.95
C ASN A 72 10.75 7.96 -16.97
N GLU A 73 10.67 8.57 -18.15
CA GLU A 73 10.39 10.00 -18.31
C GLU A 73 9.02 10.38 -17.71
N ILE A 74 7.98 9.58 -17.98
CA ILE A 74 6.64 9.79 -17.42
C ILE A 74 6.68 9.74 -15.88
N GLN A 75 7.37 8.75 -15.31
CA GLN A 75 7.48 8.61 -13.86
C GLN A 75 8.28 9.77 -13.25
N HIS A 76 9.40 10.15 -13.85
CA HIS A 76 10.21 11.27 -13.38
C HIS A 76 9.49 12.61 -13.46
N ALA A 77 8.72 12.84 -14.52
CA ALA A 77 7.93 14.06 -14.67
C ALA A 77 6.81 14.18 -13.62
N ASN A 78 6.42 13.05 -13.00
CA ASN A 78 5.33 12.98 -12.02
C ASN A 78 5.81 12.43 -10.67
N ILE A 79 7.03 12.73 -10.27
CA ILE A 79 7.66 12.18 -9.05
C ILE A 79 6.86 12.47 -7.78
N GLY A 80 6.09 13.55 -7.74
CA GLY A 80 5.21 13.87 -6.61
C GLY A 80 4.02 12.92 -6.45
N LEU A 81 3.63 12.20 -7.51
CA LEU A 81 2.54 11.23 -7.50
C LEU A 81 3.03 9.79 -7.41
N VAL A 82 4.28 9.51 -7.81
CA VAL A 82 4.86 8.16 -7.83
C VAL A 82 5.43 7.82 -6.47
N VAL A 83 4.83 6.82 -5.81
CA VAL A 83 5.30 6.31 -4.51
C VAL A 83 6.42 5.29 -4.71
N THR A 84 6.22 4.34 -5.62
CA THR A 84 7.19 3.29 -5.93
C THR A 84 6.87 2.63 -7.27
N ALA A 85 7.87 2.00 -7.86
CA ALA A 85 7.72 1.14 -9.01
C ALA A 85 8.48 -0.17 -8.78
N MET A 86 7.89 -1.27 -9.22
CA MET A 86 8.49 -2.60 -9.18
C MET A 86 8.54 -3.17 -10.59
N HIS A 87 9.74 -3.55 -11.02
CA HIS A 87 9.99 -4.14 -12.32
C HIS A 87 10.32 -5.62 -12.16
N VAL A 88 9.68 -6.46 -12.99
CA VAL A 88 9.86 -7.92 -12.96
C VAL A 88 10.12 -8.43 -14.38
N HIS A 89 11.19 -9.20 -14.55
CA HIS A 89 11.43 -9.94 -15.77
C HIS A 89 10.59 -11.22 -15.79
N VAL A 90 9.58 -11.25 -16.66
CA VAL A 90 8.67 -12.40 -16.79
C VAL A 90 9.28 -13.46 -17.73
N SER A 91 9.95 -13.00 -18.80
CA SER A 91 10.68 -13.83 -19.75
C SER A 91 11.86 -13.06 -20.34
N HIS A 92 12.58 -13.67 -21.28
CA HIS A 92 13.68 -13.00 -21.99
C HIS A 92 13.23 -11.72 -22.73
N GLU A 93 11.97 -11.63 -23.15
CA GLU A 93 11.46 -10.50 -23.93
C GLU A 93 10.45 -9.64 -23.17
N VAL A 94 9.74 -10.23 -22.20
CA VAL A 94 8.60 -9.60 -21.55
C VAL A 94 8.94 -9.24 -20.12
N CYS A 95 8.73 -7.98 -19.80
CA CYS A 95 8.74 -7.45 -18.44
C CYS A 95 7.32 -7.11 -17.99
N SER A 96 7.09 -7.18 -16.72
CA SER A 96 5.92 -6.62 -16.04
C SER A 96 6.37 -5.55 -15.07
N GLU A 97 5.63 -4.46 -15.02
CA GLU A 97 5.89 -3.37 -14.08
C GLU A 97 4.62 -3.04 -13.31
N THR A 98 4.79 -2.78 -12.03
CA THR A 98 3.73 -2.31 -11.15
C THR A 98 4.16 -1.01 -10.52
N ILE A 99 3.35 0.04 -10.69
CA ILE A 99 3.60 1.38 -10.14
C ILE A 99 2.50 1.66 -9.12
N ILE A 100 2.89 2.18 -7.97
CA ILE A 100 1.95 2.72 -6.98
C ILE A 100 2.02 4.24 -7.06
N LEU A 101 0.86 4.85 -7.34
CA LEU A 101 0.66 6.29 -7.36
C LEU A 101 -0.17 6.69 -6.13
N ARG A 102 0.06 7.91 -5.63
CA ARG A 102 -0.74 8.54 -4.57
C ARG A 102 -0.99 10.00 -4.88
N GLY A 103 -2.21 10.45 -4.68
CA GLY A 103 -2.62 11.84 -4.87
C GLY A 103 -4.09 11.96 -5.18
N PRO A 104 -4.53 13.16 -5.66
CA PRO A 104 -5.90 13.37 -6.09
C PRO A 104 -6.31 12.39 -7.19
N VAL A 105 -7.53 11.84 -7.10
CA VAL A 105 -8.05 10.84 -8.05
C VAL A 105 -7.88 11.28 -9.49
N SER A 106 -8.20 12.53 -9.81
CA SER A 106 -8.11 13.07 -11.17
C SER A 106 -6.68 13.02 -11.73
N GLU A 107 -5.68 13.33 -10.90
CA GLU A 107 -4.28 13.36 -11.30
C GLU A 107 -3.71 11.97 -11.49
N ILE A 108 -3.87 11.10 -10.46
CA ILE A 108 -3.35 9.73 -10.52
C ILE A 108 -4.05 8.90 -11.60
N GLN A 109 -5.35 9.14 -11.85
CA GLN A 109 -6.09 8.46 -12.91
C GLN A 109 -5.62 8.91 -14.29
N SER A 110 -5.38 10.19 -14.49
CA SER A 110 -4.84 10.74 -15.74
C SER A 110 -3.46 10.16 -16.04
N LEU A 111 -2.57 10.15 -15.02
CA LEU A 111 -1.24 9.54 -15.13
C LEU A 111 -1.31 8.05 -15.43
N ALA A 112 -2.12 7.31 -14.67
CA ALA A 112 -2.32 5.88 -14.87
C ALA A 112 -2.81 5.54 -16.29
N LEU A 113 -3.79 6.30 -16.80
CA LEU A 113 -4.29 6.14 -18.17
C LEU A 113 -3.20 6.44 -19.20
N SER A 114 -2.36 7.44 -19.00
CA SER A 114 -1.27 7.77 -19.92
C SER A 114 -0.23 6.62 -20.01
N ILE A 115 -0.01 5.93 -18.90
CA ILE A 115 0.89 4.77 -18.83
C ILE A 115 0.29 3.57 -19.55
N VAL A 116 -0.94 3.15 -19.19
CA VAL A 116 -1.52 1.91 -19.74
C VAL A 116 -1.92 2.03 -21.19
N SER A 117 -2.18 3.25 -21.71
CA SER A 117 -2.48 3.52 -23.12
C SER A 117 -1.24 3.78 -23.98
N ALA A 118 -0.05 3.79 -23.41
CA ALA A 118 1.17 4.05 -24.15
C ALA A 118 1.42 2.95 -25.22
N PRO A 119 1.81 3.32 -26.46
CA PRO A 119 2.09 2.35 -27.50
C PRO A 119 3.18 1.35 -27.09
N GLY A 120 2.85 0.06 -27.15
CA GLY A 120 3.74 -1.04 -26.77
C GLY A 120 3.55 -1.54 -25.34
N VAL A 121 2.68 -0.89 -24.57
CA VAL A 121 2.17 -1.41 -23.30
C VAL A 121 1.05 -2.42 -23.58
N HIS A 122 1.05 -3.52 -22.85
CA HIS A 122 0.08 -4.60 -22.96
C HIS A 122 -0.46 -4.96 -21.57
N TYR A 123 -1.70 -5.46 -21.54
CA TYR A 123 -2.35 -5.96 -20.32
C TYR A 123 -2.41 -4.94 -19.18
N GLY A 124 -2.47 -3.63 -19.53
CA GLY A 124 -2.58 -2.56 -18.55
C GLY A 124 -3.81 -2.69 -17.67
N LYS A 125 -3.65 -2.56 -16.36
CA LYS A 125 -4.70 -2.55 -15.35
C LYS A 125 -4.47 -1.39 -14.39
N ILE A 126 -5.56 -0.77 -13.98
CA ILE A 126 -5.57 0.30 -12.97
C ILE A 126 -6.54 -0.12 -11.88
N ASN A 127 -6.09 -0.15 -10.65
CA ASN A 127 -6.91 -0.35 -9.47
C ASN A 127 -6.80 0.89 -8.59
N LEU A 128 -7.91 1.60 -8.40
CA LEU A 128 -8.00 2.76 -7.52
C LEU A 128 -8.48 2.31 -6.14
N ILE A 129 -7.80 2.79 -5.11
CA ILE A 129 -8.09 2.50 -3.71
C ILE A 129 -8.24 3.85 -2.99
N PRO A 130 -9.42 4.19 -2.45
CA PRO A 130 -9.59 5.42 -1.71
C PRO A 130 -8.72 5.43 -0.47
N VAL A 131 -8.08 6.56 -0.18
CA VAL A 131 -7.43 6.80 1.11
C VAL A 131 -8.46 7.44 2.02
N VAL A 132 -9.03 6.64 2.91
CA VAL A 132 -9.91 7.15 3.96
C VAL A 132 -9.04 7.85 4.98
N PRO A 133 -9.26 9.16 5.27
CA PRO A 133 -8.57 9.80 6.38
C PRO A 133 -8.83 9.03 7.66
N ASP A 134 -7.81 8.81 8.45
CA ASP A 134 -7.95 8.17 9.75
C ASP A 134 -8.81 9.10 10.64
N GLU A 135 -10.08 8.73 10.87
CA GLU A 135 -10.97 9.44 11.79
C GLU A 135 -10.58 9.10 13.23
N GLY A 136 -9.42 9.51 13.67
CA GLY A 136 -9.06 9.29 15.05
C GLY A 136 -7.58 9.34 15.31
N ASP A 137 -7.06 10.54 15.42
CA ASP A 137 -6.02 10.80 16.40
C ASP A 137 -6.67 10.64 17.78
N HIS A 138 -6.75 9.38 18.24
CA HIS A 138 -6.96 9.11 19.66
C HIS A 138 -5.66 9.52 20.33
N ASP A 139 -5.57 10.81 20.63
CA ASP A 139 -4.62 11.37 21.58
C ASP A 139 -4.79 10.60 22.90
N HIS A 140 -4.07 9.50 23.03
CA HIS A 140 -3.85 8.84 24.30
C HIS A 140 -2.69 9.57 24.95
N PRO A 141 -2.97 10.42 25.96
CA PRO A 141 -1.89 10.98 26.75
C PRO A 141 -1.22 9.81 27.49
N HIS A 142 -0.10 9.35 26.96
CA HIS A 142 0.79 8.46 27.69
C HIS A 142 1.50 9.32 28.74
N GLU A 143 0.85 9.51 29.88
CA GLU A 143 1.52 9.95 31.10
C GLU A 143 2.47 8.83 31.53
N HIS A 144 3.69 8.90 31.06
CA HIS A 144 4.78 8.13 31.63
C HIS A 144 5.32 8.89 32.85
N GLU A 145 4.67 8.70 34.01
CA GLU A 145 5.34 8.96 35.28
C GLU A 145 6.50 7.99 35.44
N HIS A 146 7.68 8.40 35.01
CA HIS A 146 8.93 7.74 35.39
C HIS A 146 9.42 8.33 36.72
N ASP A 147 8.85 7.84 37.83
CA ASP A 147 9.48 7.96 39.12
C ASP A 147 10.64 6.95 39.22
N HIS A 148 11.84 7.42 38.95
CA HIS A 148 13.09 6.68 39.19
C HIS A 148 13.86 7.36 40.36
N GLY A 149 13.33 7.23 41.54
CA GLY A 149 14.10 7.40 42.77
C GLY A 149 14.87 6.13 43.10
N HIS A 150 16.07 5.97 42.61
CA HIS A 150 17.06 5.04 43.16
C HIS A 150 18.41 5.72 43.29
N SER A 151 18.67 6.24 44.50
CA SER A 151 19.99 6.54 45.00
C SER A 151 20.69 5.22 45.38
N HIS A 152 21.73 4.85 44.65
CA HIS A 152 22.71 3.85 45.12
C HIS A 152 24.08 4.51 45.18
N ASP A 153 24.47 4.79 46.39
CA ASP A 153 25.82 5.08 46.83
C ASP A 153 26.57 3.76 46.91
N HIS A 154 27.58 3.53 46.06
CA HIS A 154 28.59 2.52 46.27
C HIS A 154 29.94 3.03 45.77
N THR A 155 30.71 3.50 46.70
CA THR A 155 32.17 3.45 46.68
C THR A 155 32.61 2.01 46.59
N ASP A 156 33.45 1.66 45.58
CA ASP A 156 34.72 0.96 45.85
C ASP A 156 35.53 0.71 44.56
N GLU A 157 36.80 0.98 44.71
CA GLU A 157 37.92 0.74 43.82
C GLU A 157 38.01 -0.70 43.31
N HIS A 158 38.39 -0.89 42.06
CA HIS A 158 39.48 -1.82 41.71
C HIS A 158 39.95 -1.62 40.27
N ALA A 159 41.23 -1.26 40.18
CA ALA A 159 42.04 -1.23 38.98
C ALA A 159 42.36 -2.66 38.51
N HIS A 160 42.17 -2.95 37.20
CA HIS A 160 42.97 -3.95 36.48
C HIS A 160 43.06 -3.56 35.00
N ALA A 161 44.28 -3.15 34.66
CA ALA A 161 44.73 -3.05 33.29
C ALA A 161 45.14 -4.44 32.78
N LEU A 162 44.79 -4.75 31.54
CA LEU A 162 45.56 -5.69 30.71
C LEU A 162 45.33 -5.39 29.20
N PRO A 163 46.29 -5.72 28.33
CA PRO A 163 46.60 -4.97 27.12
C PRO A 163 45.98 -5.59 25.85
N HIS A 164 45.77 -4.71 24.89
CA HIS A 164 45.39 -5.06 23.52
C HIS A 164 46.59 -5.61 22.74
N THR A 165 46.38 -6.76 22.09
CA THR A 165 47.28 -7.25 21.03
C THR A 165 46.52 -7.25 19.70
N HIS A 166 47.00 -6.38 18.79
CA HIS A 166 46.69 -6.43 17.36
C HIS A 166 47.52 -7.55 16.70
N LEU A 167 46.88 -8.37 15.91
CA LEU A 167 47.55 -9.21 14.93
C LEU A 167 46.95 -8.97 13.54
N HIS A 168 47.74 -8.26 12.73
CA HIS A 168 47.62 -8.28 11.27
C HIS A 168 48.30 -9.53 10.74
N THR A 169 47.64 -10.26 9.84
CA THR A 169 48.36 -11.12 8.89
C THR A 169 47.80 -10.88 7.50
N HIS A 170 48.69 -10.38 6.65
CA HIS A 170 48.64 -10.41 5.19
C HIS A 170 49.10 -11.77 4.69
N GLU A 171 48.85 -12.01 3.35
CA GLU A 171 49.36 -13.05 2.44
C GLU A 171 48.27 -14.05 2.07
N ASP A 172 47.98 -14.41 0.82
CA ASP A 172 48.49 -14.17 -0.57
C ASP A 172 47.33 -14.18 -1.54
#